data_54b44ec6d228201d48f57e40a1bc0764
#
_entry.id   54b44ec6d228201d48f57e40a1bc0764
#
_cell.length_a   1.000
_cell.length_b   1.000
_cell.length_c   1.000
_cell.angle_alpha   90.00
_cell.angle_beta   90.00
_cell.angle_gamma   90.00
#
_symmetry.space_group_name_H-M   'P 1'
#
loop_
_entity.id
_entity.type
_entity.pdbx_description
1 polymer ?
#
loop_
_entity_poly.entity_id
_entity_poly.type
_entity_poly.pdbx_seq_one_letter_code
_entity_poly.pdbx_strand_id
1 'polypeptide(L)'
;KKQNKPIRFLLTIGGAGAQKEIFAAIIKYLLPYIRKGKAVLYVNVGDYRNVWDALLEEIPQMKEVSTEHFDNWKDTENFAKNALDDSYEVAGIHGFWHKNIFEAVYCTNLLMRSCDVLVTKPSELAFYPVPKLFIKRVGKHEMWGAIHSAEVGDGTLECRDIPHTLQMIDLFMKEDDLLVSMCENIMRNKQIGLYDGAYKVVEAAMNQKKHDQ
;
A
#
# COMPACT_ATOMS: atom_id res chain seq x y z
N LYS A 1 3.28 -17.38 1.11
CA LYS A 1 4.51 -18.19 1.19
C LYS A 1 4.23 -19.69 1.19
N LYS A 2 3.32 -20.21 2.05
CA LYS A 2 2.96 -21.66 2.06
C LYS A 2 2.46 -22.18 0.71
N GLN A 3 1.90 -21.31 -0.15
CA GLN A 3 1.44 -21.64 -1.50
C GLN A 3 2.44 -21.24 -2.60
N ASN A 4 3.65 -20.84 -2.23
CA ASN A 4 4.68 -20.32 -3.13
C ASN A 4 4.27 -19.07 -3.94
N LYS A 5 3.22 -18.35 -3.48
CA LYS A 5 2.77 -17.09 -4.10
C LYS A 5 3.71 -15.93 -3.72
N PRO A 6 3.93 -14.97 -4.63
CA PRO A 6 4.73 -13.77 -4.32
C PRO A 6 4.03 -12.90 -3.26
N ILE A 7 4.82 -12.19 -2.45
CA ILE A 7 4.29 -11.13 -1.58
C ILE A 7 4.05 -9.89 -2.44
N ARG A 8 2.86 -9.31 -2.34
CA ARG A 8 2.43 -8.13 -3.09
C ARG A 8 2.56 -6.89 -2.22
N PHE A 9 3.50 -6.02 -2.54
CA PHE A 9 3.68 -4.74 -1.88
C PHE A 9 3.00 -3.62 -2.68
N LEU A 10 2.26 -2.75 -2.00
CA LEU A 10 1.73 -1.52 -2.58
C LEU A 10 2.51 -0.33 -2.03
N LEU A 11 3.23 0.39 -2.88
CA LEU A 11 3.89 1.65 -2.56
C LEU A 11 2.98 2.80 -2.99
N THR A 12 2.63 3.68 -2.04
CA THR A 12 1.85 4.89 -2.33
C THR A 12 2.71 6.12 -2.11
N ILE A 13 2.95 6.85 -3.18
CA ILE A 13 3.70 8.09 -3.12
C ILE A 13 2.73 9.22 -2.74
N GLY A 14 2.89 9.74 -1.55
CA GLY A 14 2.13 10.90 -1.07
C GLY A 14 2.69 12.22 -1.59
N GLY A 15 1.91 13.29 -1.46
CA GLY A 15 2.08 14.63 -2.00
C GLY A 15 3.48 15.10 -2.38
N ALA A 16 3.59 15.72 -3.53
CA ALA A 16 4.79 16.37 -4.09
C ALA A 16 6.02 15.47 -4.34
N GLY A 17 5.84 14.13 -4.46
CA GLY A 17 6.96 13.23 -4.74
C GLY A 17 8.00 13.17 -3.61
N ALA A 18 7.62 13.61 -2.40
CA ALA A 18 8.46 13.46 -1.23
C ALA A 18 8.79 11.98 -1.00
N GLN A 19 10.03 11.70 -0.60
CA GLN A 19 10.49 10.36 -0.26
C GLN A 19 10.82 9.44 -1.46
N LYS A 20 11.01 9.98 -2.67
CA LYS A 20 11.46 9.21 -3.83
C LYS A 20 12.66 8.31 -3.52
N GLU A 21 13.61 8.79 -2.73
CA GLU A 21 14.82 8.05 -2.34
C GLU A 21 14.49 6.76 -1.56
N ILE A 22 13.48 6.79 -0.68
CA ILE A 22 13.04 5.61 0.08
C ILE A 22 12.41 4.60 -0.89
N PHE A 23 11.56 5.06 -1.81
CA PHE A 23 10.94 4.19 -2.81
C PHE A 23 11.99 3.58 -3.74
N ALA A 24 12.96 4.37 -4.22
CA ALA A 24 14.05 3.86 -5.03
C ALA A 24 14.86 2.77 -4.28
N ALA A 25 15.15 2.98 -3.00
CA ALA A 25 15.82 1.98 -2.17
C ALA A 25 15.02 0.69 -2.02
N ILE A 26 13.69 0.79 -1.78
CA ILE A 26 12.81 -0.37 -1.67
C ILE A 26 12.75 -1.14 -3.00
N ILE A 27 12.58 -0.44 -4.12
CA ILE A 27 12.53 -1.05 -5.44
C ILE A 27 13.85 -1.79 -5.74
N LYS A 28 14.99 -1.14 -5.53
CA LYS A 28 16.31 -1.76 -5.72
C LYS A 28 16.49 -3.02 -4.87
N TYR A 29 16.01 -2.98 -3.62
CA TYR A 29 16.09 -4.11 -2.71
C TYR A 29 15.18 -5.28 -3.16
N LEU A 30 13.95 -4.98 -3.59
CA LEU A 30 12.98 -6.00 -4.01
C LEU A 30 13.23 -6.55 -5.43
N LEU A 31 13.96 -5.84 -6.28
CA LEU A 31 14.16 -6.23 -7.69
C LEU A 31 14.68 -7.66 -7.88
N PRO A 32 15.66 -8.18 -7.11
CA PRO A 32 16.06 -9.58 -7.18
C PRO A 32 14.96 -10.57 -6.79
N TYR A 33 14.08 -10.21 -5.86
CA TYR A 33 12.93 -11.04 -5.46
C TYR A 33 11.85 -11.03 -6.53
N ILE A 34 11.59 -9.87 -7.15
CA ILE A 34 10.63 -9.70 -8.25
C ILE A 34 11.05 -10.56 -9.45
N ARG A 35 12.33 -10.51 -9.85
CA ARG A 35 12.87 -11.33 -10.94
C ARG A 35 12.76 -12.84 -10.69
N LYS A 36 12.72 -13.26 -9.42
CA LYS A 36 12.53 -14.66 -9.00
C LYS A 36 11.07 -15.04 -8.77
N GLY A 37 10.12 -14.15 -9.07
CA GLY A 37 8.69 -14.36 -8.81
C GLY A 37 8.31 -14.49 -7.34
N LYS A 38 9.13 -13.94 -6.42
CA LYS A 38 8.89 -13.99 -4.96
C LYS A 38 8.25 -12.72 -4.40
N ALA A 39 8.28 -11.64 -5.15
CA ALA A 39 7.63 -10.38 -4.82
C ALA A 39 6.97 -9.78 -6.06
N VAL A 40 5.90 -9.03 -5.82
CA VAL A 40 5.23 -8.16 -6.80
C VAL A 40 5.14 -6.78 -6.20
N LEU A 41 5.26 -5.77 -7.02
CA LEU A 41 5.25 -4.40 -6.58
C LEU A 41 4.20 -3.58 -7.35
N TYR A 42 3.27 -2.98 -6.64
CA TYR A 42 2.37 -1.95 -7.14
C TYR A 42 2.92 -0.60 -6.71
N VAL A 43 3.13 0.31 -7.65
CA VAL A 43 3.67 1.65 -7.39
C VAL A 43 2.66 2.68 -7.89
N ASN A 44 1.88 3.24 -6.96
CA ASN A 44 0.98 4.34 -7.29
C ASN A 44 1.69 5.68 -7.06
N VAL A 45 2.03 6.36 -8.14
CA VAL A 45 2.67 7.69 -8.10
C VAL A 45 1.65 8.83 -8.08
N GLY A 46 0.35 8.52 -7.92
CA GLY A 46 -0.70 9.52 -7.90
C GLY A 46 -0.81 10.28 -9.22
N ASP A 47 -0.79 11.60 -9.16
CA ASP A 47 -0.77 12.52 -10.31
C ASP A 47 0.65 13.01 -10.67
N TYR A 48 1.70 12.44 -10.06
CA TYR A 48 3.10 12.84 -10.23
C TYR A 48 3.85 11.94 -11.23
N ARG A 49 3.56 12.02 -12.53
CA ARG A 49 4.23 11.25 -13.58
C ARG A 49 5.75 11.33 -13.51
N ASN A 50 6.27 12.52 -13.24
CA ASN A 50 7.71 12.79 -13.16
C ASN A 50 8.41 11.94 -12.08
N VAL A 51 7.70 11.46 -11.06
CA VAL A 51 8.28 10.57 -10.04
C VAL A 51 8.54 9.19 -10.62
N TRP A 52 7.61 8.65 -11.42
CA TRP A 52 7.83 7.38 -12.11
C TRP A 52 9.00 7.47 -13.10
N ASP A 53 9.02 8.53 -13.91
CA ASP A 53 10.08 8.73 -14.89
C ASP A 53 11.46 8.83 -14.21
N ALA A 54 11.55 9.54 -13.07
CA ALA A 54 12.77 9.64 -12.28
C ALA A 54 13.17 8.30 -11.63
N LEU A 55 12.22 7.44 -11.24
CA LEU A 55 12.53 6.09 -10.77
C LEU A 55 13.07 5.20 -11.89
N LEU A 56 12.51 5.30 -13.10
CA LEU A 56 13.02 4.57 -14.28
C LEU A 56 14.42 5.02 -14.70
N GLU A 57 14.72 6.32 -14.56
CA GLU A 57 16.06 6.87 -14.82
C GLU A 57 17.07 6.36 -13.78
N GLU A 58 16.70 6.36 -12.49
CA GLU A 58 17.57 5.92 -11.40
C GLU A 58 17.75 4.40 -11.34
N ILE A 59 16.74 3.65 -11.82
CA ILE A 59 16.72 2.17 -11.80
C ILE A 59 16.32 1.66 -13.20
N PRO A 60 17.22 1.73 -14.20
CA PRO A 60 16.89 1.32 -15.58
C PRO A 60 16.40 -0.12 -15.70
N GLN A 61 16.81 -0.98 -14.75
CA GLN A 61 16.42 -2.40 -14.71
C GLN A 61 14.92 -2.62 -14.44
N MET A 62 14.20 -1.59 -13.96
CA MET A 62 12.74 -1.65 -13.81
C MET A 62 12.05 -1.85 -15.17
N LYS A 63 12.59 -1.27 -16.25
CA LYS A 63 11.99 -1.33 -17.60
C LYS A 63 11.74 -2.76 -18.08
N GLU A 64 12.56 -3.70 -17.65
CA GLU A 64 12.48 -5.11 -18.07
C GLU A 64 11.33 -5.87 -17.40
N VAL A 65 10.86 -5.38 -16.24
CA VAL A 65 9.89 -6.07 -15.39
C VAL A 65 8.67 -5.21 -15.03
N SER A 66 8.54 -4.03 -15.65
CA SER A 66 7.44 -3.09 -15.35
C SER A 66 6.34 -3.14 -16.39
N THR A 67 5.10 -2.99 -15.91
CA THR A 67 3.89 -2.72 -16.70
C THR A 67 3.32 -1.38 -16.25
N GLU A 68 2.98 -0.52 -17.18
CA GLU A 68 2.43 0.81 -16.91
C GLU A 68 0.91 0.83 -17.13
N HIS A 69 0.16 1.29 -16.12
CA HIS A 69 -1.28 1.50 -16.14
C HIS A 69 -1.54 3.01 -16.02
N PHE A 70 -1.31 3.73 -17.13
CA PHE A 70 -1.23 5.17 -17.09
C PHE A 70 -2.41 5.84 -17.79
N ASP A 71 -3.06 6.76 -17.03
CA ASP A 71 -4.16 7.61 -17.49
C ASP A 71 -5.27 6.82 -18.23
N ASN A 72 -5.45 5.56 -17.84
CA ASN A 72 -6.45 4.64 -18.33
C ASN A 72 -7.17 3.97 -17.16
N TRP A 73 -8.24 4.61 -16.69
CA TRP A 73 -8.98 4.16 -15.54
C TRP A 73 -9.53 2.73 -15.72
N LYS A 74 -10.08 2.43 -16.91
CA LYS A 74 -10.62 1.09 -17.19
C LYS A 74 -9.56 -0.02 -17.12
N ASP A 75 -8.35 0.27 -17.54
CA ASP A 75 -7.23 -0.67 -17.42
C ASP A 75 -6.87 -0.90 -15.95
N THR A 76 -6.79 0.17 -15.16
CA THR A 76 -6.56 0.10 -13.71
C THR A 76 -7.65 -0.71 -12.99
N GLU A 77 -8.94 -0.47 -13.30
CA GLU A 77 -10.05 -1.25 -12.73
C GLU A 77 -9.96 -2.72 -13.10
N ASN A 78 -9.69 -3.02 -14.37
CA ASN A 78 -9.55 -4.39 -14.85
C ASN A 78 -8.37 -5.10 -14.16
N PHE A 79 -7.23 -4.46 -14.06
CA PHE A 79 -6.08 -4.99 -13.33
C PHE A 79 -6.44 -5.27 -11.87
N ALA A 80 -7.01 -4.29 -11.16
CA ALA A 80 -7.36 -4.43 -9.75
C ALA A 80 -8.38 -5.54 -9.51
N LYS A 81 -9.36 -5.70 -10.41
CA LYS A 81 -10.34 -6.79 -10.36
C LYS A 81 -9.70 -8.15 -10.59
N ASN A 82 -8.85 -8.26 -11.61
CA ASN A 82 -8.17 -9.52 -11.93
C ASN A 82 -7.19 -9.92 -10.82
N ALA A 83 -6.50 -8.96 -10.21
CA ALA A 83 -5.57 -9.21 -9.12
C ALA A 83 -6.23 -9.75 -7.83
N LEU A 84 -7.57 -9.69 -7.72
CA LEU A 84 -8.33 -10.35 -6.65
C LEU A 84 -8.62 -11.82 -6.93
N ASP A 85 -8.51 -12.25 -8.17
CA ASP A 85 -8.71 -13.64 -8.55
C ASP A 85 -7.44 -14.44 -8.26
N ASP A 86 -7.56 -15.47 -7.46
CA ASP A 86 -6.44 -16.34 -7.07
C ASP A 86 -5.82 -17.10 -8.24
N SER A 87 -6.56 -17.28 -9.34
CA SER A 87 -6.09 -17.92 -10.57
C SER A 87 -5.32 -16.96 -11.48
N TYR A 88 -5.43 -15.65 -11.26
CA TYR A 88 -4.72 -14.64 -12.04
C TYR A 88 -3.31 -14.42 -11.50
N GLU A 89 -2.32 -14.77 -12.32
CA GLU A 89 -0.93 -14.59 -11.97
C GLU A 89 -0.49 -13.15 -12.18
N VAL A 90 -0.08 -12.50 -11.09
CA VAL A 90 0.49 -11.14 -11.11
C VAL A 90 1.99 -11.24 -10.89
N ALA A 91 2.79 -10.64 -11.77
CA ALA A 91 4.25 -10.65 -11.69
C ALA A 91 4.86 -9.31 -12.06
N GLY A 92 6.03 -9.01 -11.53
CA GLY A 92 6.77 -7.79 -11.88
C GLY A 92 6.42 -6.57 -11.06
N ILE A 93 6.57 -5.40 -11.69
CA ILE A 93 6.27 -4.08 -11.12
C ILE A 93 5.13 -3.46 -11.93
N HIS A 94 4.08 -3.05 -11.27
CA HIS A 94 2.95 -2.36 -11.90
C HIS A 94 2.94 -0.90 -11.47
N GLY A 95 3.19 0.01 -12.41
CA GLY A 95 3.16 1.46 -12.19
C GLY A 95 1.79 2.04 -12.50
N PHE A 96 1.26 2.87 -11.60
CA PHE A 96 -0.02 3.55 -11.76
C PHE A 96 0.17 5.06 -11.68
N TRP A 97 -0.38 5.75 -12.65
CA TRP A 97 -0.43 7.20 -12.71
C TRP A 97 -1.72 7.65 -13.37
N HIS A 98 -2.39 8.63 -12.77
CA HIS A 98 -3.61 9.23 -13.32
C HIS A 98 -3.53 10.75 -13.22
N LYS A 99 -3.84 11.44 -14.32
CA LYS A 99 -3.92 12.89 -14.35
C LYS A 99 -5.07 13.41 -13.49
N ASN A 100 -6.18 12.65 -13.44
CA ASN A 100 -7.31 12.96 -12.60
C ASN A 100 -6.99 12.56 -11.14
N ILE A 101 -6.98 13.56 -10.24
CA ILE A 101 -6.65 13.35 -8.82
C ILE A 101 -7.60 12.36 -8.12
N PHE A 102 -8.87 12.32 -8.50
CA PHE A 102 -9.82 11.37 -7.92
C PHE A 102 -9.49 9.94 -8.32
N GLU A 103 -9.11 9.71 -9.57
CA GLU A 103 -8.66 8.41 -10.05
C GLU A 103 -7.33 8.02 -9.38
N ALA A 104 -6.38 8.95 -9.28
CA ALA A 104 -5.10 8.76 -8.63
C ALA A 104 -5.24 8.30 -7.17
N VAL A 105 -6.14 8.93 -6.42
CA VAL A 105 -6.44 8.56 -5.02
C VAL A 105 -7.20 7.24 -4.96
N TYR A 106 -8.25 7.08 -5.76
CA TYR A 106 -9.09 5.88 -5.73
C TYR A 106 -8.35 4.62 -6.20
N CYS A 107 -7.34 4.76 -7.06
CA CYS A 107 -6.42 3.70 -7.45
C CYS A 107 -5.81 3.01 -6.21
N THR A 108 -5.35 3.77 -5.22
CA THR A 108 -4.85 3.21 -3.96
C THR A 108 -5.89 2.32 -3.27
N ASN A 109 -7.15 2.77 -3.20
CA ASN A 109 -8.23 2.00 -2.57
C ASN A 109 -8.51 0.67 -3.29
N LEU A 110 -8.43 0.66 -4.62
CA LEU A 110 -8.60 -0.57 -5.40
C LEU A 110 -7.44 -1.55 -5.15
N LEU A 111 -6.20 -1.06 -5.19
CA LEU A 111 -4.99 -1.88 -5.07
C LEU A 111 -4.77 -2.43 -3.66
N MET A 112 -5.19 -1.70 -2.61
CA MET A 112 -5.14 -2.20 -1.22
C MET A 112 -5.90 -3.51 -1.02
N ARG A 113 -6.91 -3.79 -1.85
CA ARG A 113 -7.72 -5.03 -1.74
C ARG A 113 -6.97 -6.28 -2.18
N SER A 114 -5.90 -6.12 -2.96
CA SER A 114 -5.12 -7.22 -3.53
C SER A 114 -3.63 -7.19 -3.14
N CYS A 115 -3.19 -6.24 -2.31
CA CYS A 115 -1.83 -6.25 -1.77
C CYS A 115 -1.77 -6.98 -0.43
N ASP A 116 -0.60 -7.52 -0.08
CA ASP A 116 -0.32 -8.14 1.20
C ASP A 116 0.24 -7.13 2.21
N VAL A 117 0.99 -6.14 1.73
CA VAL A 117 1.60 -5.09 2.57
C VAL A 117 1.48 -3.73 1.88
N LEU A 118 0.85 -2.79 2.56
CA LEU A 118 0.83 -1.38 2.18
C LEU A 118 2.08 -0.69 2.74
N VAL A 119 2.89 -0.11 1.87
CA VAL A 119 4.07 0.69 2.23
C VAL A 119 3.75 2.17 1.99
N THR A 120 3.61 2.92 3.06
CA THR A 120 3.17 4.32 3.01
C THR A 120 3.75 5.13 4.16
N LYS A 121 3.73 6.45 4.05
CA LYS A 121 3.93 7.31 5.24
C LYS A 121 2.72 7.19 6.17
N PRO A 122 2.85 7.46 7.48
CA PRO A 122 1.72 7.52 8.38
C PRO A 122 0.76 8.63 7.94
N SER A 123 -0.47 8.25 7.56
CA SER A 123 -1.50 9.16 7.04
C SER A 123 -2.88 8.59 7.34
N GLU A 124 -3.92 9.08 6.66
CA GLU A 124 -5.27 8.51 6.68
C GLU A 124 -5.31 7.02 6.28
N LEU A 125 -4.32 6.56 5.52
CA LEU A 125 -4.20 5.14 5.15
C LEU A 125 -3.90 4.23 6.36
N ALA A 126 -3.48 4.80 7.50
CA ALA A 126 -3.30 4.06 8.74
C ALA A 126 -4.59 3.37 9.25
N PHE A 127 -5.76 3.88 8.85
CA PHE A 127 -7.06 3.39 9.32
C PHE A 127 -7.69 2.33 8.43
N TYR A 128 -7.02 1.89 7.36
CA TYR A 128 -7.52 0.84 6.49
C TYR A 128 -7.11 -0.57 6.99
N PRO A 129 -7.97 -1.59 6.80
CA PRO A 129 -7.71 -2.96 7.24
C PRO A 129 -6.77 -3.71 6.29
N VAL A 130 -5.53 -3.29 6.23
CA VAL A 130 -4.46 -3.91 5.43
C VAL A 130 -3.17 -3.91 6.26
N PRO A 131 -2.31 -4.93 6.22
CA PRO A 131 -1.00 -4.90 6.86
C PRO A 131 -0.16 -3.73 6.35
N LYS A 132 0.45 -2.96 7.26
CA LYS A 132 1.14 -1.71 6.91
C LYS A 132 2.59 -1.68 7.36
N LEU A 133 3.44 -1.23 6.46
CA LEU A 133 4.79 -0.78 6.75
C LEU A 133 4.84 0.75 6.64
N PHE A 134 5.07 1.43 7.75
CA PHE A 134 5.19 2.89 7.73
C PHE A 134 6.63 3.32 7.49
N ILE A 135 6.85 4.01 6.38
CA ILE A 135 8.10 4.73 6.11
C ILE A 135 8.10 6.07 6.85
N LYS A 136 9.24 6.75 6.86
CA LYS A 136 9.42 8.03 7.54
C LYS A 136 8.34 9.04 7.14
N ARG A 137 7.71 9.67 8.14
CA ARG A 137 6.71 10.74 7.95
C ARG A 137 7.31 12.01 7.35
N VAL A 138 6.46 12.85 6.80
CA VAL A 138 6.79 14.20 6.35
C VAL A 138 6.40 15.22 7.43
N GLY A 139 5.18 15.13 7.96
CA GLY A 139 4.65 16.03 8.99
C GLY A 139 4.66 15.42 10.40
N LYS A 140 4.86 16.26 11.43
CA LYS A 140 4.88 15.80 12.84
C LYS A 140 3.54 15.16 13.28
N HIS A 141 2.43 15.66 12.77
CA HIS A 141 1.07 15.19 13.09
C HIS A 141 0.79 13.77 12.59
N GLU A 142 1.51 13.30 11.57
CA GLU A 142 1.33 11.99 10.97
C GLU A 142 1.76 10.84 11.91
N MET A 143 2.56 11.12 12.93
CA MET A 143 3.08 10.14 13.89
C MET A 143 1.97 9.26 14.51
N TRP A 144 0.82 9.87 14.80
CA TRP A 144 -0.27 9.19 15.48
C TRP A 144 -0.88 8.05 14.66
N GLY A 145 -0.83 8.13 13.34
CA GLY A 145 -1.29 7.05 12.46
C GLY A 145 -0.45 5.78 12.62
N ALA A 146 0.87 5.89 12.69
CA ALA A 146 1.75 4.73 12.91
C ALA A 146 1.61 4.15 14.33
N ILE A 147 1.49 5.01 15.35
CA ILE A 147 1.26 4.58 16.73
C ILE A 147 -0.06 3.81 16.81
N HIS A 148 -1.16 4.36 16.28
CA HIS A 148 -2.45 3.71 16.27
C HIS A 148 -2.40 2.32 15.60
N SER A 149 -1.80 2.23 14.42
CA SER A 149 -1.66 0.96 13.70
C SER A 149 -0.85 -0.09 14.48
N ALA A 150 0.22 0.35 15.15
CA ALA A 150 1.01 -0.56 16.00
C ALA A 150 0.23 -1.03 17.23
N GLU A 151 -0.56 -0.16 17.86
CA GLU A 151 -1.41 -0.49 19.02
C GLU A 151 -2.53 -1.47 18.65
N VAL A 152 -3.15 -1.31 17.48
CA VAL A 152 -4.20 -2.24 16.99
C VAL A 152 -3.62 -3.48 16.32
N GLY A 153 -2.31 -3.52 16.08
CA GLY A 153 -1.58 -4.67 15.59
C GLY A 153 -1.72 -4.93 14.09
N ASP A 154 -2.05 -3.92 13.29
CA ASP A 154 -2.21 -4.04 11.83
C ASP A 154 -1.11 -3.32 11.03
N GLY A 155 -0.14 -2.69 11.70
CA GLY A 155 0.98 -1.99 11.08
C GLY A 155 2.21 -1.93 11.96
N THR A 156 3.33 -1.49 11.38
CA THR A 156 4.58 -1.27 12.10
C THR A 156 4.57 0.09 12.81
N LEU A 157 5.51 0.30 13.71
CA LEU A 157 5.94 1.66 14.01
C LEU A 157 6.61 2.28 12.78
N GLU A 158 6.70 3.61 12.77
CA GLU A 158 7.38 4.35 11.71
C GLU A 158 8.85 3.97 11.60
N CYS A 159 9.32 3.64 10.40
CA CYS A 159 10.73 3.44 10.11
C CYS A 159 11.49 4.77 10.15
N ARG A 160 12.64 4.79 10.84
CA ARG A 160 13.42 6.01 11.09
C ARG A 160 14.18 6.50 9.86
N ASP A 161 14.63 5.55 9.03
CA ASP A 161 15.52 5.77 7.90
C ASP A 161 15.41 4.64 6.86
N ILE A 162 16.14 4.76 5.76
CA ILE A 162 16.16 3.75 4.70
C ILE A 162 16.69 2.39 5.21
N PRO A 163 17.80 2.29 5.94
CA PRO A 163 18.27 1.01 6.49
C PRO A 163 17.20 0.29 7.33
N HIS A 164 16.51 1.01 8.21
CA HIS A 164 15.41 0.43 9.00
C HIS A 164 14.23 -0.01 8.12
N THR A 165 13.88 0.79 7.11
CA THR A 165 12.84 0.40 6.14
C THR A 165 13.20 -0.92 5.43
N LEU A 166 14.44 -1.05 4.96
CA LEU A 166 14.89 -2.27 4.27
C LEU A 166 14.96 -3.48 5.21
N GLN A 167 15.33 -3.29 6.48
CA GLN A 167 15.26 -4.36 7.49
C GLN A 167 13.84 -4.87 7.68
N MET A 168 12.85 -3.96 7.72
CA MET A 168 11.44 -4.36 7.84
C MET A 168 10.93 -5.05 6.58
N ILE A 169 11.32 -4.59 5.38
CA ILE A 169 11.02 -5.30 4.12
C ILE A 169 11.62 -6.70 4.14
N ASP A 170 12.87 -6.84 4.58
CA ASP A 170 13.55 -8.14 4.69
C ASP A 170 12.81 -9.09 5.63
N LEU A 171 12.33 -8.57 6.77
CA LEU A 171 11.51 -9.32 7.71
C LEU A 171 10.23 -9.83 7.06
N PHE A 172 9.46 -8.98 6.36
CA PHE A 172 8.28 -9.41 5.61
C PHE A 172 8.61 -10.45 4.54
N MET A 173 9.77 -10.38 3.91
CA MET A 173 10.18 -11.34 2.88
C MET A 173 10.60 -12.70 3.45
N LYS A 174 11.21 -12.74 4.62
CA LYS A 174 11.81 -13.96 5.20
C LYS A 174 10.91 -14.65 6.20
N GLU A 175 10.26 -13.87 7.07
CA GLU A 175 9.45 -14.39 8.17
C GLU A 175 7.95 -14.32 7.85
N ASP A 176 7.19 -15.32 8.30
CA ASP A 176 5.74 -15.37 8.05
C ASP A 176 4.93 -14.84 9.23
N ASP A 177 5.47 -14.91 10.43
CA ASP A 177 4.76 -14.66 11.68
C ASP A 177 4.24 -13.23 11.81
N LEU A 178 5.03 -12.24 11.40
CA LEU A 178 4.64 -10.84 11.45
C LEU A 178 3.41 -10.56 10.58
N LEU A 179 3.44 -11.01 9.33
CA LEU A 179 2.32 -10.80 8.39
C LEU A 179 1.08 -11.57 8.81
N VAL A 180 1.26 -12.82 9.27
CA VAL A 180 0.16 -13.64 9.81
C VAL A 180 -0.47 -12.96 11.02
N SER A 181 0.34 -12.49 11.97
CA SER A 181 -0.15 -11.79 13.16
C SER A 181 -0.93 -10.52 12.81
N MET A 182 -0.44 -9.72 11.87
CA MET A 182 -1.17 -8.54 11.38
C MET A 182 -2.52 -8.91 10.77
N CYS A 183 -2.57 -9.95 9.93
CA CYS A 183 -3.82 -10.40 9.31
C CYS A 183 -4.82 -10.91 10.37
N GLU A 184 -4.38 -11.67 11.36
CA GLU A 184 -5.22 -12.14 12.47
C GLU A 184 -5.77 -10.96 13.28
N ASN A 185 -4.94 -9.96 13.58
CA ASN A 185 -5.39 -8.76 14.28
C ASN A 185 -6.41 -7.97 13.44
N ILE A 186 -6.20 -7.84 12.14
CA ILE A 186 -7.18 -7.19 11.22
C ILE A 186 -8.52 -7.91 11.25
N MET A 187 -8.52 -9.24 11.18
CA MET A 187 -9.74 -10.03 11.22
C MET A 187 -10.48 -9.85 12.54
N ARG A 188 -9.78 -9.88 13.67
CA ARG A 188 -10.35 -9.64 15.01
C ARG A 188 -10.90 -8.22 15.12
N ASN A 189 -10.14 -7.23 14.71
CA ASN A 189 -10.51 -5.81 14.77
C ASN A 189 -11.73 -5.52 13.90
N LYS A 190 -11.85 -6.19 12.75
CA LYS A 190 -13.05 -6.10 11.91
C LYS A 190 -14.28 -6.66 12.61
N GLN A 191 -14.16 -7.80 13.30
CA GLN A 191 -15.29 -8.42 14.03
C GLN A 191 -15.85 -7.52 15.13
N ILE A 192 -15.00 -6.72 15.79
CA ILE A 192 -15.42 -5.77 16.83
C ILE A 192 -15.80 -4.39 16.27
N GLY A 193 -15.80 -4.21 14.95
CA GLY A 193 -16.22 -2.98 14.27
C GLY A 193 -15.21 -1.83 14.38
N LEU A 194 -13.91 -2.11 14.55
CA LEU A 194 -12.87 -1.08 14.67
C LEU A 194 -12.75 -0.24 13.38
N TYR A 195 -12.96 -0.86 12.22
CA TYR A 195 -12.87 -0.21 10.91
C TYR A 195 -14.19 0.40 10.41
N ASP A 196 -15.26 0.34 11.21
CA ASP A 196 -16.61 0.78 10.81
C ASP A 196 -16.88 2.26 11.07
N GLY A 197 -15.85 3.06 11.38
CA GLY A 197 -16.00 4.45 11.77
C GLY A 197 -16.81 5.30 10.78
N ALA A 198 -16.56 5.18 9.48
CA ALA A 198 -17.30 5.90 8.46
C ALA A 198 -18.79 5.50 8.42
N TYR A 199 -19.10 4.21 8.54
CA TYR A 199 -20.48 3.71 8.59
C TYR A 199 -21.21 4.21 9.84
N LYS A 200 -20.55 4.19 11.01
CA LYS A 200 -21.12 4.69 12.27
C LYS A 200 -21.44 6.18 12.23
N VAL A 201 -20.60 6.98 11.55
CA VAL A 201 -20.87 8.43 11.36
C VAL A 201 -22.12 8.65 10.49
N VAL A 202 -22.26 7.91 9.40
CA VAL A 202 -23.44 7.99 8.52
C VAL A 202 -24.70 7.55 9.29
N GLU A 203 -24.64 6.45 10.02
CA GLU A 203 -25.74 5.94 10.84
C GLU A 203 -26.17 6.95 11.92
N ALA A 204 -25.22 7.55 12.62
CA ALA A 204 -25.51 8.59 13.62
C ALA A 204 -26.19 9.81 12.99
N ALA A 205 -25.72 10.28 11.84
CA ALA A 205 -26.32 11.40 11.13
C ALA A 205 -27.74 11.11 10.62
N MET A 206 -28.00 9.87 10.19
CA MET A 206 -29.36 9.45 9.78
C MET A 206 -30.32 9.34 10.96
N ASN A 207 -29.84 8.90 12.14
CA ASN A 207 -30.66 8.75 13.34
C ASN A 207 -31.03 10.13 13.94
N GLN A 208 -30.11 11.11 13.91
CA GLN A 208 -30.43 12.48 14.32
C GLN A 208 -31.61 13.08 13.51
N LYS A 209 -31.64 12.90 12.20
CA LYS A 209 -32.73 13.38 11.35
C LYS A 209 -34.10 12.76 11.66
N LYS A 210 -34.15 11.58 12.30
CA LYS A 210 -35.42 10.95 12.73
C LYS A 210 -35.96 11.48 14.05
N HIS A 211 -35.11 12.12 14.87
CA HIS A 211 -35.52 12.72 16.14
C HIS A 211 -35.99 14.19 16.00
N ASP A 212 -35.60 14.83 14.87
CA ASP A 212 -35.97 16.24 14.58
C ASP A 212 -37.23 16.35 13.72
N GLN A 213 -37.95 15.24 13.42
CA GLN A 213 -39.25 15.16 12.78
C GLN A 213 -40.31 14.66 13.76
#